data_8e4fd8dd227f4c55b58574cbadba1eea
#
_entry.id   8e4fd8dd227f4c55b58574cbadba1eea
#
_cell.length_a   1.000
_cell.length_b   1.000
_cell.length_c   1.000
_cell.angle_alpha   90.00
_cell.angle_beta   90.00
_cell.angle_gamma   90.00
#
_symmetry.space_group_name_H-M   'P 1'
#
loop_
_entity.id
_entity.type
_entity.pdbx_description
1 polymer ?
#
loop_
_entity_poly.entity_id
_entity_poly.type
_entity_poly.pdbx_seq_one_letter_code
_entity_poly.pdbx_strand_id
1 'polypeptide(L)'
;MKYAVVNTKGGVGKTTTAVHLATHLATSDPTLLIDGDPQETAATWAAWRRDSDAVKGKPSPTTTCLRGKAIFDEGKQLSKGFAHTVVDAGGRDAPGLRNALLLADLAIVPVGASGFDAAAMTDLLEVVDLAKDYNPELRVKILLTRIDPRTKDGKEMLEFLQENKLDVLNARVCERVAFRRATSEGCTVEEIGKDSQAVAEMVAFYQEVKA
;
A
#
# COMPACT_ATOMS: atom_id res chain seq x y z
N MET A 1 0.60 13.81 -5.82
CA MET A 1 -0.04 12.57 -6.31
C MET A 1 -0.67 11.83 -5.15
N LYS A 2 -1.85 11.22 -5.35
CA LYS A 2 -2.59 10.49 -4.32
C LYS A 2 -2.59 8.99 -4.64
N TYR A 3 -2.15 8.19 -3.69
CA TYR A 3 -2.06 6.73 -3.78
C TYR A 3 -3.08 6.10 -2.85
N ALA A 4 -3.72 5.01 -3.26
CA ALA A 4 -4.50 4.15 -2.38
C ALA A 4 -3.90 2.75 -2.37
N VAL A 5 -3.53 2.24 -1.21
CA VAL A 5 -3.08 0.85 -1.04
C VAL A 5 -4.26 0.06 -0.50
N VAL A 6 -4.89 -0.73 -1.36
CA VAL A 6 -6.19 -1.35 -1.09
C VAL A 6 -6.22 -2.83 -1.43
N ASN A 7 -6.94 -3.61 -0.64
CA ASN A 7 -7.40 -4.96 -0.96
C ASN A 7 -8.50 -5.35 0.03
N THR A 8 -9.49 -6.12 -0.40
CA THR A 8 -10.55 -6.67 0.45
C THR A 8 -10.02 -7.71 1.44
N LYS A 9 -8.93 -8.39 1.09
CA LYS A 9 -8.32 -9.43 1.91
C LYS A 9 -7.39 -8.87 2.99
N GLY A 10 -7.47 -9.43 4.20
CA GLY A 10 -6.53 -9.16 5.30
C GLY A 10 -5.18 -9.83 5.09
N GLY A 11 -4.11 -9.25 5.65
CA GLY A 11 -2.79 -9.88 5.70
C GLY A 11 -1.99 -9.91 4.40
N VAL A 12 -2.43 -9.28 3.32
CA VAL A 12 -1.72 -9.22 2.03
C VAL A 12 -0.61 -8.17 1.96
N GLY A 13 -0.29 -7.50 3.04
CA GLY A 13 0.79 -6.51 3.09
C GLY A 13 0.39 -5.08 2.76
N LYS A 14 -0.90 -4.71 2.80
CA LYS A 14 -1.39 -3.33 2.56
C LYS A 14 -0.63 -2.31 3.40
N THR A 15 -0.75 -2.39 4.71
CA THR A 15 -0.10 -1.45 5.64
C THR A 15 1.41 -1.42 5.47
N THR A 16 2.05 -2.60 5.31
CA THR A 16 3.49 -2.67 5.04
C THR A 16 3.85 -1.86 3.79
N THR A 17 3.13 -2.07 2.69
CA THR A 17 3.34 -1.33 1.44
C THR A 17 3.08 0.17 1.62
N ALA A 18 2.00 0.54 2.31
CA ALA A 18 1.60 1.93 2.52
C ALA A 18 2.63 2.72 3.35
N VAL A 19 3.10 2.17 4.48
CA VAL A 19 4.05 2.87 5.35
C VAL A 19 5.43 3.00 4.70
N HIS A 20 5.87 1.98 3.94
CA HIS A 20 7.12 2.05 3.19
C HIS A 20 7.04 3.10 2.07
N LEU A 21 5.96 3.09 1.27
CA LEU A 21 5.76 4.08 0.22
C LEU A 21 5.68 5.50 0.79
N ALA A 22 4.87 5.71 1.83
CA ALA A 22 4.72 7.03 2.44
C ALA A 22 6.04 7.56 3.02
N THR A 23 6.84 6.69 3.66
CA THR A 23 8.16 7.07 4.18
C THR A 23 9.12 7.41 3.05
N HIS A 24 9.16 6.59 1.99
CA HIS A 24 10.00 6.86 0.83
C HIS A 24 9.67 8.22 0.18
N LEU A 25 8.39 8.51 -0.03
CA LEU A 25 7.95 9.79 -0.58
C LEU A 25 8.29 10.96 0.35
N ALA A 26 8.19 10.77 1.66
CA ALA A 26 8.53 11.78 2.66
C ALA A 26 10.02 12.14 2.69
N THR A 27 10.90 11.35 2.06
CA THR A 27 12.32 11.72 1.93
C THR A 27 12.57 12.91 1.01
N SER A 28 11.66 13.17 0.09
CA SER A 28 11.78 14.23 -0.92
C SER A 28 10.75 15.33 -0.73
N ASP A 29 9.52 14.96 -0.36
CA ASP A 29 8.39 15.90 -0.39
C ASP A 29 7.45 15.70 0.81
N PRO A 30 6.74 16.75 1.26
CA PRO A 30 5.70 16.63 2.29
C PRO A 30 4.67 15.57 1.90
N THR A 31 4.52 14.54 2.73
CA THR A 31 3.68 13.38 2.48
C THR A 31 2.70 13.15 3.61
N LEU A 32 1.43 12.94 3.25
CA LEU A 32 0.34 12.55 4.14
C LEU A 32 0.10 11.05 4.06
N LEU A 33 0.04 10.37 5.20
CA LEU A 33 -0.42 8.99 5.34
C LEU A 33 -1.78 8.99 6.02
N ILE A 34 -2.80 8.49 5.33
CA ILE A 34 -4.15 8.33 5.88
C ILE A 34 -4.34 6.86 6.25
N ASP A 35 -4.51 6.58 7.52
CA ASP A 35 -4.92 5.26 8.00
C ASP A 35 -6.45 5.15 7.92
N GLY A 36 -6.93 4.39 6.94
CA GLY A 36 -8.33 4.11 6.68
C GLY A 36 -8.82 2.78 7.26
N ASP A 37 -7.92 1.97 7.86
CA ASP A 37 -8.29 0.67 8.44
C ASP A 37 -8.78 0.81 9.89
N PRO A 38 -9.94 0.25 10.25
CA PRO A 38 -10.41 0.22 11.64
C PRO A 38 -9.43 -0.38 12.65
N GLN A 39 -8.44 -1.16 12.19
CA GLN A 39 -7.40 -1.73 13.06
C GLN A 39 -6.29 -0.72 13.43
N GLU A 40 -6.24 0.44 12.77
CA GLU A 40 -5.28 1.52 13.03
C GLU A 40 -3.80 1.08 13.01
N THR A 41 -3.49 0.14 12.11
CA THR A 41 -2.14 -0.45 12.04
C THR A 41 -1.11 0.55 11.56
N ALA A 42 -1.44 1.41 10.59
CA ALA A 42 -0.53 2.44 10.10
C ALA A 42 -0.35 3.57 11.14
N ALA A 43 -1.40 3.93 11.87
CA ALA A 43 -1.33 4.89 12.97
C ALA A 43 -0.49 4.37 14.14
N THR A 44 -0.63 3.08 14.48
CA THR A 44 0.19 2.40 15.48
C THR A 44 1.66 2.40 15.07
N TRP A 45 1.96 2.05 13.81
CA TRP A 45 3.31 2.14 13.26
C TRP A 45 3.87 3.56 13.37
N ALA A 46 3.08 4.57 13.04
CA ALA A 46 3.51 5.98 13.13
C ALA A 46 3.78 6.41 14.59
N ALA A 47 3.05 5.85 15.57
CA ALA A 47 3.35 6.07 16.98
C ALA A 47 4.71 5.46 17.37
N TRP A 48 4.95 4.20 17.03
CA TRP A 48 6.25 3.55 17.26
C TRP A 48 7.39 4.30 16.57
N ARG A 49 7.16 4.82 15.35
CA ARG A 49 8.15 5.61 14.63
C ARG A 49 8.56 6.87 15.37
N ARG A 50 7.61 7.58 16.00
CA ARG A 50 7.92 8.79 16.80
C ARG A 50 8.81 8.48 18.01
N ASP A 51 8.65 7.29 18.58
CA ASP A 51 9.38 6.85 19.78
C ASP A 51 10.68 6.11 19.45
N SER A 52 10.93 5.79 18.18
CA SER A 52 12.08 5.00 17.73
C SER A 52 13.34 5.84 17.57
N ASP A 53 14.37 5.53 18.34
CA ASP A 53 15.69 6.15 18.20
C ASP A 53 16.36 5.84 16.85
N ALA A 54 16.02 4.71 16.23
CA ALA A 54 16.58 4.29 14.95
C ALA A 54 16.24 5.23 13.77
N VAL A 55 15.17 6.00 13.91
CA VAL A 55 14.69 6.93 12.88
C VAL A 55 14.59 8.38 13.36
N LYS A 56 15.15 8.67 14.51
CA LYS A 56 15.18 10.02 15.07
C LYS A 56 15.81 11.02 14.09
N GLY A 57 15.07 12.07 13.77
CA GLY A 57 15.49 13.09 12.82
C GLY A 57 15.39 12.70 11.34
N LYS A 58 14.94 11.47 11.02
CA LYS A 58 14.67 11.08 9.64
C LYS A 58 13.30 11.61 9.16
N PRO A 59 13.15 11.83 7.84
CA PRO A 59 11.85 12.20 7.26
C PRO A 59 10.76 11.21 7.63
N SER A 60 9.56 11.73 7.90
CA SER A 60 8.41 10.92 8.28
C SER A 60 7.14 11.49 7.64
N PRO A 61 6.21 10.66 7.18
CA PRO A 61 4.92 11.14 6.73
C PRO A 61 4.11 11.70 7.91
N THR A 62 3.35 12.77 7.66
CA THR A 62 2.28 13.17 8.58
C THR A 62 1.17 12.13 8.54
N THR A 63 0.79 11.57 9.69
CA THR A 63 -0.19 10.49 9.74
C THR A 63 -1.48 10.92 10.42
N THR A 64 -2.62 10.58 9.83
CA THR A 64 -3.97 10.80 10.38
C THR A 64 -4.85 9.57 10.16
N CYS A 65 -5.90 9.43 10.97
CA CYS A 65 -6.92 8.40 10.81
C CYS A 65 -8.18 9.02 10.23
N LEU A 66 -8.70 8.47 9.13
CA LEU A 66 -9.99 8.83 8.55
C LEU A 66 -10.78 7.55 8.25
N ARG A 67 -12.11 7.59 8.34
CA ARG A 67 -12.95 6.41 8.16
C ARG A 67 -14.06 6.66 7.15
N GLY A 68 -14.41 5.59 6.41
CA GLY A 68 -15.55 5.62 5.51
C GLY A 68 -15.51 6.81 4.56
N LYS A 69 -16.55 7.64 4.57
CA LYS A 69 -16.69 8.79 3.67
C LYS A 69 -15.68 9.92 3.97
N ALA A 70 -15.22 10.05 5.21
CA ALA A 70 -14.24 11.08 5.58
C ALA A 70 -12.90 10.90 4.82
N ILE A 71 -12.55 9.68 4.39
CA ILE A 71 -11.37 9.43 3.54
C ILE A 71 -11.42 10.29 2.27
N PHE A 72 -12.57 10.39 1.61
CA PHE A 72 -12.72 11.23 0.42
C PHE A 72 -12.92 12.70 0.80
N ASP A 73 -13.90 13.02 1.65
CA ASP A 73 -14.32 14.40 1.91
C ASP A 73 -13.20 15.19 2.63
N GLU A 74 -12.71 14.70 3.76
CA GLU A 74 -11.66 15.35 4.54
C GLU A 74 -10.27 15.09 3.95
N GLY A 75 -10.01 13.84 3.49
CA GLY A 75 -8.75 13.48 2.86
C GLY A 75 -8.46 14.34 1.62
N LYS A 76 -9.46 14.68 0.81
CA LYS A 76 -9.33 15.61 -0.32
C LYS A 76 -8.91 17.01 0.11
N GLN A 77 -9.39 17.50 1.25
CA GLN A 77 -8.99 18.82 1.75
C GLN A 77 -7.58 18.78 2.34
N LEU A 78 -7.29 17.78 3.16
CA LEU A 78 -5.96 17.60 3.76
C LEU A 78 -4.88 17.43 2.70
N SER A 79 -5.14 16.65 1.64
CA SER A 79 -4.20 16.40 0.53
C SER A 79 -3.68 17.67 -0.15
N LYS A 80 -4.42 18.79 -0.07
CA LYS A 80 -3.98 20.07 -0.66
C LYS A 80 -2.73 20.64 -0.01
N GLY A 81 -2.45 20.27 1.24
CA GLY A 81 -1.27 20.69 2.01
C GLY A 81 -0.04 19.81 1.79
N PHE A 82 -0.12 18.77 0.96
CA PHE A 82 0.94 17.80 0.76
C PHE A 82 1.20 17.54 -0.72
N ALA A 83 2.46 17.26 -1.05
CA ALA A 83 2.83 16.85 -2.42
C ALA A 83 2.31 15.43 -2.73
N HIS A 84 2.32 14.56 -1.72
CA HIS A 84 1.86 13.19 -1.82
C HIS A 84 0.88 12.84 -0.71
N THR A 85 -0.07 11.97 -1.03
CA THR A 85 -0.99 11.36 -0.06
C THR A 85 -1.02 9.86 -0.30
N VAL A 86 -0.84 9.07 0.74
CA VAL A 86 -0.97 7.60 0.71
C VAL A 86 -2.11 7.22 1.64
N VAL A 87 -3.09 6.48 1.13
CA VAL A 87 -4.21 5.95 1.91
C VAL A 87 -4.03 4.45 2.10
N ASP A 88 -3.91 4.01 3.34
CA ASP A 88 -3.99 2.59 3.72
C ASP A 88 -5.44 2.25 4.03
N ALA A 89 -6.15 1.57 3.13
CA ALA A 89 -7.56 1.25 3.30
C ALA A 89 -7.78 -0.26 3.44
N GLY A 90 -8.39 -0.64 4.55
CA GLY A 90 -8.57 -2.03 4.95
C GLY A 90 -9.77 -2.74 4.35
N GLY A 91 -9.66 -4.07 4.25
CA GLY A 91 -10.63 -4.94 3.59
C GLY A 91 -11.97 -5.14 4.34
N ARG A 92 -12.09 -4.70 5.59
CA ARG A 92 -13.33 -4.83 6.37
C ARG A 92 -14.22 -3.60 6.30
N ASP A 93 -13.69 -2.48 5.81
CA ASP A 93 -14.44 -1.23 5.60
C ASP A 93 -14.67 -1.01 4.10
N ALA A 94 -15.72 -1.62 3.55
CA ALA A 94 -16.07 -1.43 2.14
C ALA A 94 -16.31 0.05 1.75
N PRO A 95 -16.95 0.89 2.59
CA PRO A 95 -17.01 2.34 2.35
C PRO A 95 -15.63 3.00 2.33
N GLY A 96 -14.73 2.64 3.24
CA GLY A 96 -13.36 3.18 3.29
C GLY A 96 -12.57 2.86 2.03
N LEU A 97 -12.59 1.60 1.59
CA LEU A 97 -11.94 1.16 0.36
C LEU A 97 -12.45 1.94 -0.86
N ARG A 98 -13.77 2.05 -1.02
CA ARG A 98 -14.37 2.80 -2.13
C ARG A 98 -13.96 4.27 -2.12
N ASN A 99 -14.02 4.93 -0.97
CA ASN A 99 -13.64 6.34 -0.85
C ASN A 99 -12.13 6.58 -1.05
N ALA A 100 -11.27 5.61 -0.70
CA ALA A 100 -9.85 5.64 -1.02
C ALA A 100 -9.62 5.61 -2.55
N LEU A 101 -10.33 4.75 -3.28
CA LEU A 101 -10.27 4.69 -4.75
C LEU A 101 -10.79 5.97 -5.41
N LEU A 102 -11.84 6.59 -4.87
CA LEU A 102 -12.37 7.87 -5.37
C LEU A 102 -11.38 9.02 -5.17
N LEU A 103 -10.56 8.97 -4.13
CA LEU A 103 -9.56 10.00 -3.83
C LEU A 103 -8.27 9.83 -4.65
N ALA A 104 -7.90 8.60 -4.99
CA ALA A 104 -6.59 8.25 -5.51
C ALA A 104 -6.42 8.59 -7.01
N ASP A 105 -5.18 8.92 -7.39
CA ASP A 105 -4.72 8.97 -8.77
C ASP A 105 -4.17 7.59 -9.21
N LEU A 106 -3.64 6.81 -8.25
CA LEU A 106 -3.14 5.44 -8.45
C LEU A 106 -3.55 4.54 -7.28
N ALA A 107 -4.25 3.46 -7.59
CA ALA A 107 -4.47 2.37 -6.66
C ALA A 107 -3.37 1.30 -6.80
N ILE A 108 -2.78 0.91 -5.70
CA ILE A 108 -1.84 -0.20 -5.59
C ILE A 108 -2.56 -1.32 -4.86
N VAL A 109 -2.62 -2.48 -5.48
CA VAL A 109 -3.32 -3.65 -4.96
C VAL A 109 -2.31 -4.74 -4.61
N PRO A 110 -1.89 -4.85 -3.34
CA PRO A 110 -1.07 -5.96 -2.88
C PRO A 110 -1.84 -7.27 -2.93
N VAL A 111 -1.28 -8.29 -3.59
CA VAL A 111 -1.89 -9.61 -3.79
C VAL A 111 -0.90 -10.69 -3.41
N GLY A 112 -1.30 -11.61 -2.55
CA GLY A 112 -0.52 -12.82 -2.26
C GLY A 112 -0.68 -13.88 -3.35
N ALA A 113 0.15 -14.92 -3.29
CA ALA A 113 0.17 -16.00 -4.28
C ALA A 113 -0.73 -17.18 -3.90
N SER A 114 -1.84 -16.99 -3.22
CA SER A 114 -2.75 -18.10 -2.88
C SER A 114 -4.00 -18.10 -3.75
N GLY A 115 -4.56 -19.29 -4.01
CA GLY A 115 -5.82 -19.42 -4.76
C GLY A 115 -6.99 -18.63 -4.13
N PHE A 116 -6.99 -18.41 -2.81
CA PHE A 116 -7.95 -17.53 -2.12
C PHE A 116 -7.72 -16.04 -2.46
N ASP A 117 -6.52 -15.65 -2.88
CA ASP A 117 -6.25 -14.29 -3.31
C ASP A 117 -6.87 -14.02 -4.69
N ALA A 118 -6.95 -15.02 -5.56
CA ALA A 118 -7.61 -14.90 -6.85
C ALA A 118 -9.13 -14.67 -6.72
N ALA A 119 -9.81 -15.36 -5.79
CA ALA A 119 -11.23 -15.13 -5.53
C ALA A 119 -11.51 -13.72 -4.97
N ALA A 120 -10.70 -13.27 -3.98
CA ALA A 120 -10.81 -11.94 -3.42
C ALA A 120 -10.51 -10.82 -4.44
N MET A 121 -9.75 -11.13 -5.49
CA MET A 121 -9.46 -10.21 -6.59
C MET A 121 -10.71 -9.88 -7.41
N THR A 122 -11.57 -10.85 -7.68
CA THR A 122 -12.81 -10.62 -8.44
C THR A 122 -13.69 -9.58 -7.75
N ASP A 123 -13.94 -9.76 -6.44
CA ASP A 123 -14.72 -8.81 -5.64
C ASP A 123 -14.09 -7.41 -5.64
N LEU A 124 -12.76 -7.34 -5.58
CA LEU A 124 -12.05 -6.06 -5.60
C LEU A 124 -12.16 -5.37 -6.97
N LEU A 125 -12.05 -6.12 -8.07
CA LEU A 125 -12.16 -5.57 -9.42
C LEU A 125 -13.55 -4.97 -9.68
N GLU A 126 -14.61 -5.59 -9.17
CA GLU A 126 -15.96 -5.00 -9.24
C GLU A 126 -16.03 -3.64 -8.54
N VAL A 127 -15.41 -3.52 -7.35
CA VAL A 127 -15.36 -2.24 -6.63
C VAL A 127 -14.49 -1.21 -7.36
N VAL A 128 -13.40 -1.64 -7.99
CA VAL A 128 -12.54 -0.77 -8.81
C VAL A 128 -13.29 -0.25 -10.04
N ASP A 129 -14.02 -1.12 -10.74
CA ASP A 129 -14.78 -0.72 -11.92
C ASP A 129 -15.89 0.28 -11.56
N LEU A 130 -16.61 0.04 -10.46
CA LEU A 130 -17.57 1.01 -9.94
C LEU A 130 -16.92 2.34 -9.53
N ALA A 131 -15.69 2.30 -9.01
CA ALA A 131 -14.97 3.54 -8.66
C ALA A 131 -14.55 4.32 -9.90
N LYS A 132 -14.20 3.66 -11.00
CA LYS A 132 -13.83 4.30 -12.27
C LYS A 132 -14.99 5.07 -12.93
N ASP A 133 -16.24 4.70 -12.67
CA ASP A 133 -17.40 5.47 -13.14
C ASP A 133 -17.40 6.91 -12.58
N TYR A 134 -16.82 7.11 -11.40
CA TYR A 134 -16.74 8.41 -10.71
C TYR A 134 -15.33 9.01 -10.69
N ASN A 135 -14.30 8.21 -10.95
CA ASN A 135 -12.89 8.60 -11.04
C ASN A 135 -12.25 7.93 -12.28
N PRO A 136 -12.58 8.38 -13.50
CA PRO A 136 -12.15 7.72 -14.74
C PRO A 136 -10.62 7.77 -14.96
N GLU A 137 -9.90 8.68 -14.31
CA GLU A 137 -8.45 8.79 -14.38
C GLU A 137 -7.72 7.84 -13.40
N LEU A 138 -8.47 7.06 -12.62
CA LEU A 138 -7.88 6.12 -11.66
C LEU A 138 -7.07 5.05 -12.38
N ARG A 139 -5.77 5.04 -12.14
CA ARG A 139 -4.88 3.96 -12.55
C ARG A 139 -4.86 2.89 -11.46
N VAL A 140 -4.74 1.62 -11.86
CA VAL A 140 -4.68 0.49 -10.92
C VAL A 140 -3.49 -0.38 -11.27
N LYS A 141 -2.63 -0.67 -10.31
CA LYS A 141 -1.47 -1.55 -10.45
C LYS A 141 -1.48 -2.64 -9.39
N ILE A 142 -1.24 -3.85 -9.82
CA ILE A 142 -1.16 -5.02 -8.93
C ILE A 142 0.27 -5.21 -8.47
N LEU A 143 0.48 -5.34 -7.17
CA LEU A 143 1.77 -5.70 -6.58
C LEU A 143 1.71 -7.11 -5.99
N LEU A 144 2.46 -8.04 -6.55
CA LEU A 144 2.61 -9.36 -5.92
C LEU A 144 3.41 -9.25 -4.63
N THR A 145 2.79 -9.69 -3.54
CA THR A 145 3.34 -9.59 -2.18
C THR A 145 3.35 -10.94 -1.48
N ARG A 146 4.19 -11.09 -0.45
CA ARG A 146 4.28 -12.31 0.37
C ARG A 146 4.45 -13.59 -0.44
N ILE A 147 5.11 -13.46 -1.59
CA ILE A 147 5.44 -14.61 -2.43
C ILE A 147 6.74 -15.27 -1.94
N ASP A 148 6.83 -16.59 -2.11
CA ASP A 148 8.10 -17.31 -2.09
C ASP A 148 8.50 -17.57 -3.54
N PRO A 149 9.59 -16.99 -4.06
CA PRO A 149 9.98 -17.12 -5.46
C PRO A 149 10.35 -18.57 -5.85
N ARG A 150 10.49 -19.46 -4.86
CA ARG A 150 10.81 -20.89 -5.08
C ARG A 150 9.57 -21.74 -5.32
N THR A 151 8.36 -21.21 -5.07
CA THR A 151 7.09 -21.93 -5.23
C THR A 151 6.46 -21.70 -6.60
N LYS A 152 5.58 -22.62 -7.00
CA LYS A 152 4.79 -22.47 -8.24
C LYS A 152 3.68 -21.42 -8.10
N ASP A 153 3.17 -21.23 -6.90
CA ASP A 153 2.00 -20.39 -6.62
C ASP A 153 2.18 -18.95 -7.14
N GLY A 154 3.39 -18.40 -7.01
CA GLY A 154 3.68 -17.06 -7.53
C GLY A 154 3.63 -16.96 -9.05
N LYS A 155 4.00 -18.03 -9.77
CA LYS A 155 3.91 -18.09 -11.24
C LYS A 155 2.47 -18.24 -11.69
N GLU A 156 1.72 -19.14 -11.06
CA GLU A 156 0.30 -19.39 -11.38
C GLU A 156 -0.54 -18.13 -11.13
N MET A 157 -0.25 -17.39 -10.03
CA MET A 157 -0.91 -16.12 -9.78
C MET A 157 -0.57 -15.07 -10.85
N LEU A 158 0.69 -14.98 -11.27
CA LEU A 158 1.09 -14.04 -12.33
C LEU A 158 0.39 -14.37 -13.65
N GLU A 159 0.33 -15.65 -14.03
CA GLU A 159 -0.38 -16.11 -15.22
C GLU A 159 -1.86 -15.75 -15.15
N PHE A 160 -2.53 -16.02 -14.03
CA PHE A 160 -3.92 -15.61 -13.80
C PHE A 160 -4.14 -14.11 -13.96
N LEU A 161 -3.27 -13.27 -13.39
CA LEU A 161 -3.39 -11.83 -13.49
C LEU A 161 -3.18 -11.32 -14.93
N GLN A 162 -2.24 -11.93 -15.67
CA GLN A 162 -1.98 -11.61 -17.08
C GLN A 162 -3.11 -12.03 -18.01
N GLU A 163 -3.68 -13.22 -17.80
CA GLU A 163 -4.86 -13.70 -18.55
C GLU A 163 -6.06 -12.77 -18.38
N ASN A 164 -6.21 -12.18 -17.19
CA ASN A 164 -7.24 -11.18 -16.88
C ASN A 164 -6.85 -9.76 -17.31
N LYS A 165 -5.71 -9.57 -18.02
CA LYS A 165 -5.23 -8.28 -18.56
C LYS A 165 -5.05 -7.21 -17.51
N LEU A 166 -4.65 -7.59 -16.30
CA LEU A 166 -4.40 -6.65 -15.21
C LEU A 166 -2.99 -6.05 -15.32
N ASP A 167 -2.85 -4.78 -14.97
CA ASP A 167 -1.56 -4.08 -14.95
C ASP A 167 -0.77 -4.51 -13.71
N VAL A 168 0.15 -5.45 -13.89
CA VAL A 168 0.95 -6.05 -12.83
C VAL A 168 2.34 -5.44 -12.84
N LEU A 169 2.76 -4.90 -11.69
CA LEU A 169 4.13 -4.41 -11.50
C LEU A 169 5.14 -5.55 -11.71
N ASN A 170 6.32 -5.23 -12.24
CA ASN A 170 7.44 -6.18 -12.29
C ASN A 170 8.05 -6.41 -10.91
N ALA A 171 8.04 -5.38 -10.07
CA ALA A 171 8.45 -5.48 -8.67
C ALA A 171 7.66 -6.55 -7.91
N ARG A 172 8.32 -7.25 -7.02
CA ARG A 172 7.76 -8.28 -6.14
C ARG A 172 8.23 -8.03 -4.72
N VAL A 173 7.34 -8.21 -3.76
CA VAL A 173 7.68 -8.11 -2.34
C VAL A 173 7.52 -9.50 -1.70
N CYS A 174 8.63 -10.15 -1.43
CA CYS A 174 8.63 -11.51 -0.89
C CYS A 174 8.27 -11.55 0.60
N GLU A 175 7.86 -12.72 1.08
CA GLU A 175 7.67 -12.95 2.52
C GLU A 175 9.04 -12.96 3.22
N ARG A 176 9.35 -11.90 3.97
CA ARG A 176 10.61 -11.75 4.71
C ARG A 176 10.40 -11.31 6.15
N VAL A 177 11.19 -11.86 7.04
CA VAL A 177 11.20 -11.45 8.45
C VAL A 177 11.59 -9.97 8.59
N ALA A 178 12.41 -9.45 7.67
CA ALA A 178 12.85 -8.06 7.67
C ALA A 178 11.69 -7.06 7.68
N PHE A 179 10.64 -7.29 6.88
CA PHE A 179 9.48 -6.42 6.86
C PHE A 179 8.76 -6.37 8.21
N ARG A 180 8.54 -7.53 8.85
CA ARG A 180 7.90 -7.59 10.16
C ARG A 180 8.71 -6.89 11.25
N ARG A 181 10.04 -7.10 11.25
CA ARG A 181 10.94 -6.42 12.21
C ARG A 181 10.93 -4.91 11.99
N ALA A 182 11.11 -4.47 10.76
CA ALA A 182 11.13 -3.05 10.45
C ALA A 182 9.83 -2.36 10.91
N THR A 183 8.68 -2.91 10.53
CA THR A 183 7.39 -2.31 10.90
C THR A 183 7.12 -2.32 12.39
N SER A 184 7.54 -3.36 13.14
CA SER A 184 7.38 -3.40 14.60
C SER A 184 8.28 -2.41 15.37
N GLU A 185 9.30 -1.86 14.72
CA GLU A 185 10.19 -0.84 15.26
C GLU A 185 9.86 0.58 14.74
N GLY A 186 8.73 0.76 14.03
CA GLY A 186 8.36 2.03 13.41
C GLY A 186 9.27 2.44 12.25
N CYS A 187 10.01 1.49 11.69
CA CYS A 187 10.99 1.68 10.64
C CYS A 187 10.52 1.11 9.29
N THR A 188 11.28 1.41 8.24
CA THR A 188 11.23 0.71 6.95
C THR A 188 12.43 -0.22 6.81
N VAL A 189 12.40 -1.12 5.83
CA VAL A 189 13.52 -2.05 5.59
C VAL A 189 14.78 -1.32 5.14
N GLU A 190 14.64 -0.20 4.44
CA GLU A 190 15.76 0.65 4.01
C GLU A 190 16.44 1.32 5.20
N GLU A 191 15.66 1.73 6.18
CA GLU A 191 16.19 2.41 7.38
C GLU A 191 16.95 1.46 8.29
N ILE A 192 16.54 0.19 8.34
CA ILE A 192 17.26 -0.86 9.07
C ILE A 192 18.44 -1.38 8.26
N GLY A 193 18.30 -1.54 6.94
CA GLY A 193 19.38 -1.90 6.02
C GLY A 193 20.01 -3.30 6.19
N LYS A 194 19.38 -4.19 6.99
CA LYS A 194 19.94 -5.51 7.32
C LYS A 194 19.65 -6.61 6.28
N ASP A 195 18.66 -6.40 5.41
CA ASP A 195 18.26 -7.33 4.36
C ASP A 195 18.30 -6.61 3.02
N SER A 196 19.39 -6.78 2.28
CA SER A 196 19.61 -6.11 1.00
C SER A 196 18.58 -6.51 -0.07
N GLN A 197 18.03 -7.71 0.02
CA GLN A 197 17.00 -8.17 -0.92
C GLN A 197 15.66 -7.49 -0.62
N ALA A 198 15.27 -7.36 0.65
CA ALA A 198 14.08 -6.61 1.03
C ALA A 198 14.17 -5.14 0.60
N VAL A 199 15.34 -4.53 0.77
CA VAL A 199 15.60 -3.17 0.29
C VAL A 199 15.48 -3.07 -1.23
N ALA A 200 16.11 -3.98 -1.97
CA ALA A 200 16.05 -3.99 -3.44
C ALA A 200 14.61 -4.17 -3.97
N GLU A 201 13.80 -5.02 -3.32
CA GLU A 201 12.40 -5.22 -3.67
C GLU A 201 11.58 -3.92 -3.52
N MET A 202 11.79 -3.19 -2.43
CA MET A 202 11.09 -1.92 -2.21
C MET A 202 11.58 -0.83 -3.17
N VAL A 203 12.87 -0.75 -3.44
CA VAL A 203 13.42 0.21 -4.43
C VAL A 203 12.83 -0.03 -5.82
N ALA A 204 12.75 -1.29 -6.27
CA ALA A 204 12.11 -1.64 -7.53
C ALA A 204 10.63 -1.22 -7.56
N PHE A 205 9.90 -1.47 -6.48
CA PHE A 205 8.51 -1.04 -6.35
C PHE A 205 8.35 0.48 -6.46
N TYR A 206 9.18 1.27 -5.77
CA TYR A 206 9.09 2.73 -5.82
C TYR A 206 9.38 3.29 -7.21
N GLN A 207 10.31 2.69 -7.95
CA GLN A 207 10.63 3.11 -9.32
C GLN A 207 9.43 2.93 -10.26
N GLU A 208 8.69 1.83 -10.11
CA GLU A 208 7.53 1.54 -10.97
C GLU A 208 6.26 2.35 -10.62
N VAL A 209 6.11 2.80 -9.38
CA VAL A 209 4.92 3.59 -8.98
C VAL A 209 5.11 5.10 -9.15
N LYS A 210 6.34 5.57 -9.35
CA LYS A 210 6.65 6.96 -9.69
C LYS A 210 6.55 7.25 -11.19
N ALA A 211 6.62 6.21 -12.02
CA ALA A 211 6.47 6.31 -13.47
C ALA A 211 4.99 6.39 -13.87
#